data_9ae35805587685ec21d729ce11e596ad
#
_entry.id   9ae35805587685ec21d729ce11e596ad
#
_cell.length_a   1.000
_cell.length_b   1.000
_cell.length_c   1.000
_cell.angle_alpha   90.00
_cell.angle_beta   90.00
_cell.angle_gamma   90.00
#
_symmetry.space_group_name_H-M   'P 1'
#
loop_
_entity.id
_entity.type
_entity.pdbx_description
1 polymer ?
#
loop_
_entity_poly.entity_id
_entity_poly.type
_entity_poly.pdbx_seq_one_letter_code
_entity_poly.pdbx_strand_id
1 'polypeptide(L)'
;MLKKAFFALICICFLSTNAMAQTNKQIEVFDCQKEMVIQKQSLDMTIQKEAIQYAKSITGVYRNLNVVPKNGHMIKIPLSKPVMITNQWIHTNIDEVLVLLPLKEKPYIMIYDDENNPHFYYVQGHPESLLKQLKIKSY
;
A
#
# COMPACT_ATOMS: atom_id res chain seq x y z
N MET A 1 52.76 -15.54 -8.70
CA MET A 1 52.39 -14.12 -8.50
C MET A 1 51.07 -13.75 -9.12
N LEU A 2 50.74 -14.20 -10.31
CA LEU A 2 49.43 -13.91 -10.95
C LEU A 2 48.21 -14.47 -10.20
N LYS A 3 48.34 -15.61 -9.51
CA LYS A 3 47.22 -16.23 -8.71
C LYS A 3 46.85 -15.40 -7.48
N LYS A 4 47.77 -14.68 -6.85
CA LYS A 4 47.53 -13.82 -5.68
C LYS A 4 46.85 -12.50 -6.09
N ALA A 5 47.20 -11.96 -7.25
CA ALA A 5 46.56 -10.76 -7.80
C ALA A 5 45.13 -11.04 -8.26
N PHE A 6 44.87 -12.25 -8.82
CA PHE A 6 43.55 -12.68 -9.24
C PHE A 6 42.60 -12.88 -8.04
N PHE A 7 43.11 -13.42 -6.92
CA PHE A 7 42.35 -13.60 -5.68
C PHE A 7 42.00 -12.25 -5.02
N ALA A 8 42.89 -11.28 -5.06
CA ALA A 8 42.63 -9.93 -4.56
C ALA A 8 41.59 -9.19 -5.38
N LEU A 9 41.58 -9.40 -6.69
CA LEU A 9 40.58 -8.80 -7.61
C LEU A 9 39.16 -9.36 -7.36
N ILE A 10 39.06 -10.66 -7.07
CA ILE A 10 37.78 -11.29 -6.74
C ILE A 10 37.23 -10.80 -5.40
N CYS A 11 38.08 -10.56 -4.40
CA CYS A 11 37.62 -10.02 -3.11
C CYS A 11 37.11 -8.58 -3.21
N ILE A 12 37.61 -7.77 -4.14
CA ILE A 12 37.12 -6.41 -4.36
C ILE A 12 35.70 -6.40 -4.98
N CYS A 13 35.37 -7.42 -5.77
CA CYS A 13 34.03 -7.54 -6.35
C CYS A 13 32.91 -7.90 -5.33
N PHE A 14 33.27 -8.45 -4.17
CA PHE A 14 32.32 -8.78 -3.09
C PHE A 14 32.08 -7.63 -2.10
N LEU A 15 32.85 -6.53 -2.17
CA LEU A 15 32.67 -5.36 -1.33
C LEU A 15 31.74 -4.29 -1.93
N SER A 16 31.29 -4.49 -3.14
CA SER A 16 30.34 -3.60 -3.78
C SER A 16 28.96 -4.26 -3.82
N THR A 17 28.13 -3.94 -2.88
CA THR A 17 26.71 -3.66 -3.05
C THR A 17 25.95 -3.91 -1.76
N ASN A 18 26.20 -3.12 -0.75
CA ASN A 18 25.08 -2.68 0.04
C ASN A 18 24.48 -1.45 -0.67
N ALA A 19 24.05 -1.62 -1.90
CA ALA A 19 23.00 -0.81 -2.46
C ALA A 19 21.77 -1.14 -1.63
N MET A 20 21.57 -0.42 -0.53
CA MET A 20 20.24 -0.31 0.06
C MET A 20 19.36 0.19 -1.09
N ALA A 21 18.59 -0.72 -1.67
CA ALA A 21 17.44 -0.34 -2.46
C ALA A 21 16.57 0.45 -1.48
N GLN A 22 16.74 1.76 -1.45
CA GLN A 22 15.71 2.64 -0.92
C GLN A 22 14.50 2.36 -1.79
N THR A 23 13.64 1.48 -1.30
CA THR A 23 12.31 1.33 -1.85
C THR A 23 11.68 2.70 -1.68
N ASN A 24 11.67 3.47 -2.77
CA ASN A 24 11.01 4.76 -2.82
C ASN A 24 9.53 4.47 -2.63
N LYS A 25 9.09 4.52 -1.36
CA LYS A 25 7.69 4.31 -1.01
C LYS A 25 6.87 5.39 -1.71
N GLN A 26 6.02 5.00 -2.61
CA GLN A 26 5.16 5.89 -3.38
C GLN A 26 3.70 5.49 -3.22
N ILE A 27 2.83 6.49 -3.22
CA ILE A 27 1.40 6.27 -3.38
C ILE A 27 1.16 5.93 -4.85
N GLU A 28 0.43 4.86 -5.09
CA GLU A 28 0.10 4.40 -6.44
C GLU A 28 -1.42 4.31 -6.60
N VAL A 29 -1.91 4.82 -7.73
CA VAL A 29 -3.31 4.69 -8.13
C VAL A 29 -3.40 3.73 -9.29
N PHE A 30 -4.15 2.65 -9.11
CA PHE A 30 -4.40 1.64 -10.11
C PHE A 30 -5.82 1.77 -10.65
N ASP A 31 -5.96 1.79 -11.97
CA ASP A 31 -7.25 1.75 -12.65
C ASP A 31 -7.61 0.29 -12.92
N CYS A 32 -8.70 -0.18 -12.31
CA CYS A 32 -9.09 -1.59 -12.38
C CYS A 32 -9.58 -1.98 -13.78
N GLN A 33 -10.18 -1.07 -14.52
CA GLN A 33 -10.67 -1.34 -15.87
C GLN A 33 -9.55 -1.39 -16.90
N LYS A 34 -8.56 -0.51 -16.74
CA LYS A 34 -7.37 -0.46 -17.61
C LYS A 34 -6.28 -1.46 -17.18
N GLU A 35 -6.43 -2.03 -15.99
CA GLU A 35 -5.46 -2.97 -15.38
C GLU A 35 -4.04 -2.41 -15.33
N MET A 36 -3.90 -1.13 -14.99
CA MET A 36 -2.61 -0.46 -14.93
C MET A 36 -2.54 0.63 -13.86
N VAL A 37 -1.33 0.92 -13.39
CA VAL A 37 -1.05 2.09 -12.56
C VAL A 37 -1.14 3.34 -13.42
N ILE A 38 -2.03 4.26 -13.05
CA ILE A 38 -2.27 5.51 -13.79
C ILE A 38 -1.60 6.72 -13.15
N GLN A 39 -1.21 6.61 -11.88
CA GLN A 39 -0.61 7.71 -11.14
C GLN A 39 0.33 7.19 -10.05
N LYS A 40 1.46 7.87 -9.88
CA LYS A 40 2.39 7.65 -8.78
C LYS A 40 2.75 9.02 -8.19
N GLN A 41 2.83 9.09 -6.88
CA GLN A 41 3.30 10.29 -6.20
C GLN A 41 4.04 9.96 -4.90
N SER A 42 4.83 10.91 -4.44
CA SER A 42 5.54 10.79 -3.16
C SER A 42 4.59 10.66 -1.99
N LEU A 43 5.07 10.09 -0.89
CA LEU A 43 4.30 10.02 0.35
C LEU A 43 3.91 11.43 0.81
N ASP A 44 2.65 11.56 1.19
CA ASP A 44 2.08 12.76 1.78
C ASP A 44 1.56 12.45 3.18
N MET A 45 1.88 13.31 4.15
CA MET A 45 1.49 13.11 5.55
C MET A 45 -0.02 13.15 5.75
N THR A 46 -0.72 13.98 4.99
CA THR A 46 -2.18 14.12 5.09
C THR A 46 -2.87 12.86 4.56
N ILE A 47 -2.41 12.36 3.43
CA ILE A 47 -2.90 11.11 2.83
C ILE A 47 -2.63 9.92 3.75
N GLN A 48 -1.45 9.85 4.37
CA GLN A 48 -1.14 8.79 5.33
C GLN A 48 -2.06 8.83 6.57
N LYS A 49 -2.35 10.03 7.10
CA LYS A 49 -3.28 10.19 8.23
C LYS A 49 -4.69 9.71 7.85
N GLU A 50 -5.16 10.01 6.66
CA GLU A 50 -6.45 9.51 6.17
C GLU A 50 -6.46 7.98 6.06
N ALA A 51 -5.41 7.38 5.51
CA ALA A 51 -5.28 5.93 5.41
C ALA A 51 -5.34 5.26 6.81
N ILE A 52 -4.66 5.82 7.79
CA ILE A 52 -4.69 5.36 9.18
C ILE A 52 -6.11 5.51 9.77
N GLN A 53 -6.82 6.60 9.46
CA GLN A 53 -8.20 6.78 9.91
C GLN A 53 -9.13 5.73 9.31
N TYR A 54 -8.96 5.36 8.05
CA TYR A 54 -9.73 4.24 7.47
C TYR A 54 -9.46 2.93 8.23
N ALA A 55 -8.21 2.61 8.51
CA ALA A 55 -7.87 1.42 9.28
C ALA A 55 -8.47 1.43 10.70
N LYS A 56 -8.64 2.60 11.31
CA LYS A 56 -9.31 2.76 12.61
C LYS A 56 -10.83 2.73 12.52
N SER A 57 -11.41 3.02 11.37
CA SER A 57 -12.86 3.15 11.15
C SER A 57 -13.52 1.91 10.55
N ILE A 58 -12.92 0.75 10.71
CA ILE A 58 -13.46 -0.52 10.22
C ILE A 58 -14.85 -0.77 10.84
N THR A 59 -15.83 -1.08 9.99
CA THR A 59 -17.21 -1.36 10.40
C THR A 59 -17.59 -2.83 10.26
N GLY A 60 -16.82 -3.60 9.51
CA GLY A 60 -17.09 -5.02 9.30
C GLY A 60 -16.14 -5.68 8.33
N VAL A 61 -16.20 -6.99 8.26
CA VAL A 61 -15.42 -7.80 7.33
C VAL A 61 -16.07 -7.79 5.95
N TYR A 62 -15.27 -7.52 4.92
CA TYR A 62 -15.70 -7.66 3.53
C TYR A 62 -15.77 -9.14 3.16
N ARG A 63 -16.92 -9.62 2.72
CA ARG A 63 -17.20 -11.06 2.52
C ARG A 63 -17.48 -11.48 1.08
N ASN A 64 -17.27 -10.58 0.11
CA ASN A 64 -17.49 -10.94 -1.28
C ASN A 64 -16.36 -11.84 -1.81
N LEU A 65 -16.70 -12.77 -2.69
CA LEU A 65 -15.74 -13.69 -3.29
C LEU A 65 -14.72 -12.98 -4.20
N ASN A 66 -15.14 -11.89 -4.84
CA ASN A 66 -14.28 -11.09 -5.70
C ASN A 66 -13.73 -9.90 -4.92
N VAL A 67 -12.54 -10.05 -4.38
CA VAL A 67 -11.88 -9.02 -3.56
C VAL A 67 -11.28 -7.87 -4.38
N VAL A 68 -11.04 -8.08 -5.67
CA VAL A 68 -10.54 -7.05 -6.60
C VAL A 68 -11.71 -6.54 -7.46
N PRO A 69 -12.00 -5.24 -7.44
CA PRO A 69 -13.05 -4.67 -8.27
C PRO A 69 -12.69 -4.77 -9.75
N LYS A 70 -13.69 -5.03 -10.60
CA LYS A 70 -13.51 -5.02 -12.07
C LYS A 70 -13.41 -3.61 -12.63
N ASN A 71 -14.08 -2.66 -11.97
CA ASN A 71 -14.14 -1.25 -12.35
C ASN A 71 -13.89 -0.38 -11.11
N GLY A 72 -13.35 0.80 -11.33
CA GLY A 72 -12.99 1.74 -10.26
C GLY A 72 -11.49 1.82 -10.05
N HIS A 73 -11.08 2.21 -8.87
CA HIS A 73 -9.68 2.43 -8.54
C HIS A 73 -9.24 1.66 -7.30
N MET A 74 -7.97 1.34 -7.26
CA MET A 74 -7.27 0.89 -6.06
C MET A 74 -6.16 1.87 -5.75
N ILE A 75 -6.05 2.31 -4.50
CA ILE A 75 -5.05 3.27 -4.07
C ILE A 75 -4.18 2.60 -3.02
N LYS A 76 -2.93 2.39 -3.35
CA LYS A 76 -1.91 1.85 -2.45
C LYS A 76 -1.25 2.99 -1.71
N ILE A 77 -1.37 3.00 -0.39
CA ILE A 77 -0.82 4.04 0.47
C ILE A 77 0.15 3.40 1.45
N PRO A 78 1.45 3.39 1.15
CA PRO A 78 2.44 2.97 2.11
C PRO A 78 2.57 4.00 3.23
N LEU A 79 2.89 3.53 4.43
CA LEU A 79 3.13 4.39 5.58
C LEU A 79 4.65 4.58 5.76
N SER A 80 5.05 5.79 6.15
CA SER A 80 6.45 6.10 6.43
C SER A 80 7.01 5.28 7.60
N LYS A 81 6.16 5.00 8.59
CA LYS A 81 6.43 4.16 9.75
C LYS A 81 5.27 3.22 9.99
N PRO A 82 5.53 1.98 10.45
CA PRO A 82 4.46 1.09 10.88
C PRO A 82 3.64 1.72 12.01
N VAL A 83 2.33 1.47 11.98
CA VAL A 83 1.37 1.97 12.98
C VAL A 83 0.58 0.79 13.54
N MET A 84 0.53 0.69 14.87
CA MET A 84 -0.31 -0.29 15.54
C MET A 84 -1.77 0.13 15.44
N ILE A 85 -2.61 -0.71 14.87
CA ILE A 85 -4.05 -0.56 14.86
C ILE A 85 -4.67 -1.60 15.77
N THR A 86 -5.45 -1.13 16.73
CA THR A 86 -6.19 -1.98 17.67
C THR A 86 -7.65 -1.56 17.68
N ASN A 87 -8.52 -2.46 17.27
CA ASN A 87 -9.96 -2.35 17.41
C ASN A 87 -10.58 -3.75 17.52
N GLN A 88 -11.90 -3.86 17.51
CA GLN A 88 -12.55 -5.17 17.63
C GLN A 88 -12.28 -6.12 16.45
N TRP A 89 -11.73 -5.63 15.35
CA TRP A 89 -11.51 -6.38 14.11
C TRP A 89 -10.06 -6.80 13.90
N ILE A 90 -9.13 -5.95 14.31
CA ILE A 90 -7.69 -6.15 14.11
C ILE A 90 -6.86 -5.71 15.30
N HIS A 91 -5.75 -6.38 15.50
CA HIS A 91 -4.68 -5.99 16.41
C HIS A 91 -3.35 -6.30 15.72
N THR A 92 -2.84 -5.34 14.94
CA THR A 92 -1.64 -5.58 14.13
C THR A 92 -0.93 -4.28 13.79
N ASN A 93 0.36 -4.38 13.52
CA ASN A 93 1.14 -3.29 12.93
C ASN A 93 0.88 -3.26 11.43
N ILE A 94 0.51 -2.09 10.92
CA ILE A 94 0.33 -1.87 9.48
C ILE A 94 1.40 -0.92 8.96
N ASP A 95 1.92 -1.21 7.79
CA ASP A 95 2.87 -0.36 7.05
C ASP A 95 2.32 0.10 5.69
N GLU A 96 1.15 -0.39 5.33
CA GLU A 96 0.46 -0.08 4.08
C GLU A 96 -1.04 -0.23 4.24
N VAL A 97 -1.79 0.63 3.57
CA VAL A 97 -3.25 0.51 3.40
C VAL A 97 -3.58 0.54 1.92
N LEU A 98 -4.32 -0.44 1.44
CA LEU A 98 -4.88 -0.43 0.11
C LEU A 98 -6.35 -0.02 0.19
N VAL A 99 -6.71 1.10 -0.42
CA VAL A 99 -8.09 1.58 -0.49
C VAL A 99 -8.70 1.14 -1.82
N LEU A 100 -9.81 0.41 -1.76
CA LEU A 100 -10.51 -0.11 -2.93
C LEU A 100 -11.80 0.67 -3.15
N LEU A 101 -11.94 1.23 -4.33
CA LEU A 101 -13.01 2.15 -4.73
C LEU A 101 -13.77 1.58 -5.93
N PRO A 102 -14.63 0.56 -5.73
CA PRO A 102 -15.46 0.05 -6.80
C PRO A 102 -16.52 1.08 -7.22
N LEU A 103 -16.93 1.08 -8.49
CA LEU A 103 -17.90 2.06 -9.00
C LEU A 103 -19.30 1.92 -8.42
N LYS A 104 -19.73 0.70 -8.09
CA LYS A 104 -21.12 0.40 -7.70
C LYS A 104 -21.26 -0.16 -6.29
N GLU A 105 -20.19 -0.21 -5.53
CA GLU A 105 -20.18 -0.75 -4.18
C GLU A 105 -19.56 0.26 -3.22
N LYS A 106 -19.77 0.03 -1.93
CA LYS A 106 -19.12 0.83 -0.88
C LYS A 106 -17.60 0.63 -0.91
N PRO A 107 -16.82 1.65 -0.60
CA PRO A 107 -15.38 1.52 -0.42
C PRO A 107 -15.03 0.51 0.67
N TYR A 108 -13.94 -0.19 0.48
CA TYR A 108 -13.36 -1.06 1.47
C TYR A 108 -11.83 -0.99 1.43
N ILE A 109 -11.17 -1.50 2.43
CA ILE A 109 -9.72 -1.50 2.53
C ILE A 109 -9.17 -2.92 2.60
N MET A 110 -7.92 -3.06 2.16
CA MET A 110 -7.11 -4.24 2.41
C MET A 110 -5.93 -3.86 3.31
N ILE A 111 -5.70 -4.69 4.31
CA ILE A 111 -4.58 -4.57 5.24
C ILE A 111 -3.90 -5.93 5.33
N TYR A 112 -2.57 -5.94 5.38
CA TYR A 112 -1.79 -7.13 5.71
C TYR A 112 -1.60 -7.23 7.22
N ASP A 113 -1.74 -8.44 7.75
CA ASP A 113 -1.39 -8.74 9.14
C ASP A 113 0.13 -8.99 9.30
N ASP A 114 0.56 -9.27 10.54
CA ASP A 114 1.97 -9.52 10.85
C ASP A 114 2.54 -10.77 10.17
N GLU A 115 1.68 -11.69 9.73
CA GLU A 115 2.03 -12.89 8.96
C GLU A 115 1.94 -12.66 7.44
N ASN A 116 1.71 -11.42 7.03
CA ASN A 116 1.57 -11.01 5.64
C ASN A 116 0.34 -11.60 4.91
N ASN A 117 -0.73 -11.90 5.66
CA ASN A 117 -2.01 -12.30 5.09
C ASN A 117 -2.88 -11.07 4.81
N PRO A 118 -3.52 -11.00 3.63
CA PRO A 118 -4.44 -9.90 3.32
C PRO A 118 -5.79 -10.07 4.01
N HIS A 119 -6.28 -9.01 4.60
CA HIS A 119 -7.60 -8.91 5.20
C HIS A 119 -8.38 -7.75 4.61
N PHE A 120 -9.67 -7.95 4.34
CA PHE A 120 -10.53 -6.98 3.69
C PHE A 120 -11.64 -6.51 4.64
N TYR A 121 -11.84 -5.20 4.74
CA TYR A 121 -12.78 -4.61 5.68
C TYR A 121 -13.56 -3.46 5.06
N TYR A 122 -14.84 -3.37 5.40
CA TYR A 122 -15.60 -2.14 5.20
C TYR A 122 -15.15 -1.08 6.18
N VAL A 123 -15.19 0.17 5.74
CA VAL A 123 -14.83 1.34 6.54
C VAL A 123 -15.95 2.37 6.56
N GLN A 124 -15.95 3.22 7.57
CA GLN A 124 -16.91 4.32 7.68
C GLN A 124 -16.49 5.48 6.77
N GLY A 125 -17.49 6.13 6.14
CA GLY A 125 -17.31 7.34 5.35
C GLY A 125 -16.98 7.07 3.87
N HIS A 126 -16.76 8.16 3.15
CA HIS A 126 -16.37 8.17 1.76
C HIS A 126 -14.97 8.77 1.61
N PRO A 127 -14.13 8.22 0.74
CA PRO A 127 -12.76 8.70 0.54
C PRO A 127 -12.70 9.96 -0.35
N GLU A 128 -13.69 10.84 -0.29
CA GLU A 128 -13.75 12.04 -1.13
C GLU A 128 -12.55 12.97 -0.94
N SER A 129 -12.13 13.14 0.31
CA SER A 129 -10.95 13.95 0.63
C SER A 129 -9.68 13.35 0.00
N LEU A 130 -9.53 12.03 0.08
CA LEU A 130 -8.43 11.30 -0.53
C LEU A 130 -8.43 11.44 -2.06
N LEU A 131 -9.59 11.25 -2.69
CA LEU A 131 -9.75 11.41 -4.14
C LEU A 131 -9.40 12.83 -4.59
N LYS A 132 -9.86 13.84 -3.85
CA LYS A 132 -9.57 15.24 -4.12
C LYS A 132 -8.07 15.54 -4.03
N GLN A 133 -7.39 15.05 -3.00
CA GLN A 133 -5.95 15.22 -2.83
C GLN A 133 -5.15 14.53 -3.94
N LEU A 134 -5.61 13.38 -4.39
CA LEU A 134 -5.00 12.63 -5.50
C LEU A 134 -5.45 13.13 -6.87
N LYS A 135 -6.34 14.13 -6.94
CA LYS A 135 -6.92 14.66 -8.18
C LYS A 135 -7.60 13.60 -9.05
N ILE A 136 -8.17 12.58 -8.41
CA ILE A 136 -8.95 11.53 -9.07
C ILE A 136 -10.41 11.97 -9.10
N LYS A 137 -11.07 11.82 -10.25
CA LYS A 137 -12.50 12.10 -10.35
C LYS A 137 -13.28 11.10 -9.51
N SER A 138 -14.15 11.62 -8.63
CA SER A 138 -15.21 10.81 -8.03
C SER A 138 -16.26 10.48 -9.10
N TYR A 139 -16.69 9.24 -9.13
CA TYR A 139 -17.75 8.78 -10.02
C TYR A 139 -19.12 8.91 -9.36
#